data_ba78ccdaedba0221138270768ee9aa74
#
_entry.id   ba78ccdaedba0221138270768ee9aa74
#
_cell.length_a   1.000
_cell.length_b   1.000
_cell.length_c   1.000
_cell.angle_alpha   90.00
_cell.angle_beta   90.00
_cell.angle_gamma   90.00
#
_symmetry.space_group_name_H-M   'P 1'
#
loop_
_entity.id
_entity.type
_entity.pdbx_description
1 polymer ?
#
loop_
_entity_poly.entity_id
_entity_poly.type
_entity_poly.pdbx_seq_one_letter_code
_entity_poly.pdbx_strand_id
1 'polypeptide(L)'
;LRARDMNTVMSASDICLSACPYILAAGVSRIADADAMIGVHQHYFGQNTVLPAFVAVEQIQRGQGEVMSYLQEMGVDPLMMRPALMTPSDEIYLLTPVERSTYRLTTVDGDPE
;
A
#
# COMPACT_ATOMS: atom_id res chain seq x y z
N LEU A 1 9.06 -10.71 4.53
CA LEU A 1 9.22 -10.07 5.86
C LEU A 1 8.38 -10.75 6.91
N ARG A 2 7.11 -11.02 6.60
CA ARG A 2 6.22 -11.59 7.59
C ARG A 2 6.68 -12.97 8.02
N ALA A 3 7.20 -13.75 7.09
CA ALA A 3 7.64 -15.12 7.41
C ALA A 3 8.82 -15.13 8.38
N ARG A 4 9.52 -14.01 8.52
CA ARG A 4 10.64 -13.89 9.44
C ARG A 4 10.29 -13.06 10.68
N ASP A 5 9.01 -12.76 10.85
CA ASP A 5 8.54 -11.95 11.97
C ASP A 5 9.25 -10.61 12.08
N MET A 6 9.56 -10.02 10.94
CA MET A 6 10.27 -8.74 10.92
C MET A 6 9.28 -7.60 11.12
N ASN A 7 9.78 -6.51 11.65
CA ASN A 7 9.01 -5.29 11.83
C ASN A 7 9.42 -4.27 10.78
N THR A 8 8.50 -3.34 10.47
CA THR A 8 8.80 -2.24 9.55
C THR A 8 8.65 -0.93 10.28
N VAL A 9 9.57 -0.02 10.02
CA VAL A 9 9.63 1.26 10.73
C VAL A 9 9.96 2.37 9.73
N MET A 10 9.31 3.51 9.89
CA MET A 10 9.62 4.71 9.11
C MET A 10 9.90 5.86 10.06
N SER A 11 10.99 6.56 9.82
CA SER A 11 11.35 7.77 10.56
C SER A 11 10.69 9.00 9.91
N ALA A 12 10.80 10.14 10.59
CA ALA A 12 10.10 11.35 10.19
C ALA A 12 10.42 11.81 8.77
N SER A 13 11.65 11.58 8.30
CA SER A 13 12.06 12.03 6.97
C SER A 13 11.91 10.94 5.90
N ASP A 14 11.39 9.78 6.25
CA ASP A 14 11.28 8.69 5.31
C ASP A 14 10.09 8.86 4.38
N ILE A 15 10.24 8.35 3.17
CA ILE A 15 9.21 8.43 2.14
C ILE A 15 8.97 7.03 1.60
N CYS A 16 7.71 6.63 1.57
CA CYS A 16 7.33 5.29 1.13
C CYS A 16 6.17 5.43 0.14
N LEU A 17 6.48 5.34 -1.14
CA LEU A 17 5.51 5.61 -2.20
C LEU A 17 5.35 4.40 -3.10
N SER A 18 4.22 4.34 -3.80
CA SER A 18 3.93 3.38 -4.84
C SER A 18 3.86 1.95 -4.29
N ALA A 19 4.83 1.10 -4.60
CA ALA A 19 4.84 -0.28 -4.11
C ALA A 19 5.33 -0.39 -2.66
N CYS A 20 6.01 0.63 -2.17
CA CYS A 20 6.60 0.60 -0.83
C CYS A 20 5.58 0.35 0.29
N PRO A 21 4.37 0.95 0.27
CA PRO A 21 3.40 0.69 1.33
C PRO A 21 3.08 -0.80 1.50
N TYR A 22 3.16 -1.58 0.44
CA TYR A 22 2.88 -3.01 0.53
C TYR A 22 4.02 -3.75 1.22
N ILE A 23 5.24 -3.24 1.11
CA ILE A 23 6.37 -3.79 1.85
C ILE A 23 6.25 -3.42 3.32
N LEU A 24 5.84 -2.18 3.60
CA LEU A 24 5.59 -1.76 4.98
C LEU A 24 4.54 -2.65 5.62
N ALA A 25 3.49 -3.00 4.86
CA ALA A 25 2.39 -3.82 5.36
C ALA A 25 2.84 -5.22 5.77
N ALA A 26 3.97 -5.69 5.26
CA ALA A 26 4.45 -7.04 5.57
C ALA A 26 5.06 -7.14 6.96
N GLY A 27 5.29 -6.03 7.65
CA GLY A 27 5.85 -6.07 9.01
C GLY A 27 4.85 -6.58 10.02
N VAL A 28 5.31 -7.28 11.03
CA VAL A 28 4.47 -7.73 12.14
C VAL A 28 4.04 -6.51 12.95
N SER A 29 5.00 -5.68 13.31
CA SER A 29 4.75 -4.38 13.92
C SER A 29 5.11 -3.33 12.87
N ARG A 30 4.21 -2.40 12.64
CA ARG A 30 4.38 -1.41 11.58
C ARG A 30 4.26 -0.02 12.20
N ILE A 31 5.37 0.68 12.23
CA ILE A 31 5.45 1.98 12.89
C ILE A 31 5.92 3.01 11.88
N ALA A 32 5.19 4.10 11.76
CA ALA A 32 5.59 5.20 10.88
C ALA A 32 5.40 6.51 11.64
N ASP A 33 6.46 7.32 11.66
CA ASP A 33 6.38 8.65 12.25
C ASP A 33 5.29 9.46 11.55
N ALA A 34 4.61 10.32 12.28
CA ALA A 34 3.52 11.11 11.71
C ALA A 34 4.00 11.98 10.55
N ASP A 35 5.25 12.39 10.56
CA ASP A 35 5.82 13.23 9.51
C ASP A 35 6.37 12.42 8.34
N ALA A 36 6.42 11.10 8.44
CA ALA A 36 6.81 10.25 7.32
C ALA A 36 5.74 10.34 6.24
N MET A 37 6.15 10.16 4.99
CA MET A 37 5.24 10.26 3.87
C MET A 37 4.95 8.88 3.30
N ILE A 38 3.69 8.50 3.28
CA ILE A 38 3.24 7.24 2.69
C ILE A 38 2.24 7.59 1.60
N GLY A 39 2.54 7.19 0.37
CA GLY A 39 1.71 7.55 -0.76
C GLY A 39 1.32 6.35 -1.60
N VAL A 40 0.13 6.43 -2.18
CA VAL A 40 -0.43 5.36 -3.00
C VAL A 40 -0.93 5.92 -4.31
N HIS A 41 -0.98 5.07 -5.31
CA HIS A 41 -1.57 5.40 -6.60
C HIS A 41 -1.80 4.11 -7.38
N GLN A 42 -2.42 4.25 -8.53
CA GLN A 42 -2.64 3.10 -9.41
C GLN A 42 -1.30 2.52 -9.85
N HIS A 43 -1.26 1.20 -9.93
CA HIS A 43 -0.08 0.53 -10.44
C HIS A 43 -0.15 0.47 -11.95
N TYR A 44 0.99 0.59 -12.59
CA TYR A 44 1.08 0.52 -14.03
C TYR A 44 1.37 -0.92 -14.43
N PHE A 45 0.41 -1.53 -15.11
CA PHE A 45 0.52 -2.92 -15.52
C PHE A 45 0.65 -3.01 -17.02
N GLY A 46 1.40 -4.01 -17.48
CA GLY A 46 1.25 -4.50 -18.82
C GLY A 46 1.56 -3.55 -19.94
N GLN A 47 2.40 -2.60 -19.70
CA GLN A 47 2.83 -1.77 -20.81
C GLN A 47 3.43 -2.69 -21.86
N ASN A 48 3.31 -2.34 -23.10
CA ASN A 48 3.86 -3.08 -24.23
C ASN A 48 3.14 -4.37 -24.57
N THR A 49 2.02 -4.63 -23.99
CA THR A 49 1.31 -5.83 -24.33
C THR A 49 0.40 -5.56 -25.50
N VAL A 50 0.29 -6.52 -26.39
CA VAL A 50 -0.66 -6.45 -27.49
C VAL A 50 -1.86 -7.33 -27.17
N LEU A 51 -2.24 -7.35 -25.91
CA LEU A 51 -3.38 -8.14 -25.49
C LEU A 51 -4.66 -7.42 -25.84
N PRO A 52 -5.73 -8.17 -26.20
CA PRO A 52 -7.04 -7.57 -26.32
C PRO A 52 -7.44 -6.88 -25.03
N ALA A 53 -8.22 -5.81 -25.15
CA ALA A 53 -8.59 -5.01 -23.99
C ALA A 53 -9.25 -5.83 -22.89
N PHE A 54 -10.12 -6.78 -23.25
CA PHE A 54 -10.82 -7.54 -22.22
C PHE A 54 -9.87 -8.47 -21.46
N VAL A 55 -8.79 -8.94 -22.11
CA VAL A 55 -7.81 -9.78 -21.43
C VAL A 55 -6.98 -8.91 -20.48
N ALA A 56 -6.61 -7.72 -20.91
CA ALA A 56 -5.85 -6.80 -20.05
C ALA A 56 -6.66 -6.42 -18.82
N VAL A 57 -7.94 -6.12 -19.00
CA VAL A 57 -8.81 -5.77 -17.87
C VAL A 57 -8.93 -6.95 -16.91
N GLU A 58 -9.09 -8.15 -17.44
CA GLU A 58 -9.20 -9.33 -16.60
C GLU A 58 -7.94 -9.51 -15.74
N GLN A 59 -6.77 -9.34 -16.34
CA GLN A 59 -5.51 -9.49 -15.61
C GLN A 59 -5.36 -8.42 -14.53
N ILE A 60 -5.75 -7.20 -14.83
CA ILE A 60 -5.69 -6.12 -13.87
C ILE A 60 -6.60 -6.40 -12.69
N GLN A 61 -7.83 -6.84 -12.96
CA GLN A 61 -8.77 -7.12 -11.89
C GLN A 61 -8.31 -8.28 -11.03
N ARG A 62 -7.73 -9.30 -11.64
CA ARG A 62 -7.18 -10.43 -10.88
C ARG A 62 -6.04 -9.96 -9.96
N GLY A 63 -5.14 -9.13 -10.50
CA GLY A 63 -4.05 -8.58 -9.69
C GLY A 63 -4.55 -7.77 -8.52
N GLN A 64 -5.59 -6.98 -8.73
CA GLN A 64 -6.19 -6.20 -7.65
C GLN A 64 -6.77 -7.11 -6.58
N GLY A 65 -7.42 -8.21 -6.98
CA GLY A 65 -7.94 -9.16 -6.02
C GLY A 65 -6.83 -9.82 -5.20
N GLU A 66 -5.72 -10.12 -5.85
CA GLU A 66 -4.57 -10.70 -5.14
C GLU A 66 -3.99 -9.72 -4.12
N VAL A 67 -3.92 -8.45 -4.46
CA VAL A 67 -3.44 -7.44 -3.53
C VAL A 67 -4.38 -7.31 -2.34
N MET A 68 -5.69 -7.35 -2.59
CA MET A 68 -6.67 -7.30 -1.50
C MET A 68 -6.46 -8.46 -0.53
N SER A 69 -6.25 -9.66 -1.06
CA SER A 69 -6.01 -10.83 -0.22
C SER A 69 -4.73 -10.69 0.58
N TYR A 70 -3.69 -10.18 -0.07
CA TYR A 70 -2.41 -9.95 0.60
C TYR A 70 -2.57 -8.98 1.77
N LEU A 71 -3.25 -7.85 1.54
CA LEU A 71 -3.43 -6.87 2.60
C LEU A 71 -4.21 -7.48 3.76
N GLN A 72 -5.25 -8.24 3.46
CA GLN A 72 -6.04 -8.87 4.50
C GLN A 72 -5.18 -9.85 5.32
N GLU A 73 -4.33 -10.62 4.65
CA GLU A 73 -3.44 -11.53 5.35
C GLU A 73 -2.46 -10.79 6.26
N MET A 74 -2.05 -9.61 5.83
CA MET A 74 -1.12 -8.80 6.63
C MET A 74 -1.83 -8.03 7.74
N GLY A 75 -3.13 -8.12 7.83
CA GLY A 75 -3.89 -7.41 8.85
C GLY A 75 -4.19 -5.96 8.48
N VAL A 76 -4.01 -5.61 7.23
CA VAL A 76 -4.30 -4.27 6.73
C VAL A 76 -5.66 -4.29 6.06
N ASP A 77 -6.46 -3.26 6.30
CA ASP A 77 -7.78 -3.16 5.69
C ASP A 77 -7.63 -3.00 4.18
N PRO A 78 -8.21 -3.90 3.38
CA PRO A 78 -8.13 -3.77 1.93
C PRO A 78 -8.70 -2.46 1.39
N LEU A 79 -9.51 -1.76 2.16
CA LEU A 79 -10.00 -0.44 1.74
C LEU A 79 -8.88 0.56 1.54
N MET A 80 -7.66 0.26 1.99
CA MET A 80 -6.51 1.08 1.66
C MET A 80 -6.31 1.19 0.15
N MET A 81 -6.81 0.22 -0.61
CA MET A 81 -6.70 0.26 -2.06
C MET A 81 -7.60 1.32 -2.69
N ARG A 82 -8.61 1.80 -1.96
CA ARG A 82 -9.54 2.76 -2.54
C ARG A 82 -8.85 4.04 -3.00
N PRO A 83 -8.11 4.74 -2.14
CA PRO A 83 -7.38 5.92 -2.63
C PRO A 83 -6.34 5.56 -3.68
N ALA A 84 -5.74 4.37 -3.58
CA ALA A 84 -4.76 3.96 -4.59
C ALA A 84 -5.41 3.80 -5.95
N LEU A 85 -6.56 3.15 -6.02
CA LEU A 85 -7.24 2.91 -7.29
C LEU A 85 -7.84 4.18 -7.87
N MET A 86 -8.09 5.19 -7.05
CA MET A 86 -8.68 6.44 -7.48
C MET A 86 -7.65 7.48 -7.85
N THR A 87 -6.36 7.19 -7.69
CA THR A 87 -5.28 8.12 -7.98
C THR A 87 -4.52 7.63 -9.20
N PRO A 88 -4.47 8.41 -10.28
CA PRO A 88 -3.75 7.99 -11.50
C PRO A 88 -2.30 7.64 -11.22
N SER A 89 -1.71 6.82 -12.10
CA SER A 89 -0.37 6.31 -11.88
C SER A 89 0.71 7.39 -11.96
N ASP A 90 0.39 8.54 -12.53
CA ASP A 90 1.32 9.68 -12.59
C ASP A 90 1.12 10.67 -11.44
N GLU A 91 0.28 10.31 -10.47
CA GLU A 91 0.05 11.13 -9.29
C GLU A 91 0.24 10.28 -8.05
N ILE A 92 0.29 10.93 -6.90
CA ILE A 92 0.44 10.23 -5.63
C ILE A 92 -0.57 10.82 -4.64
N TYR A 93 -1.27 9.95 -3.94
CA TYR A 93 -2.14 10.35 -2.85
C TYR A 93 -1.42 10.03 -1.54
N LEU A 94 -1.12 11.06 -0.76
CA LEU A 94 -0.45 10.86 0.51
C LEU A 94 -1.47 10.53 1.60
N LEU A 95 -1.26 9.39 2.26
CA LEU A 95 -2.15 8.98 3.34
C LEU A 95 -1.87 9.82 4.58
N THR A 96 -2.94 10.32 5.18
CA THR A 96 -2.82 11.04 6.45
C THR A 96 -2.54 10.05 7.57
N PRO A 97 -1.98 10.51 8.70
CA PRO A 97 -1.80 9.60 9.84
C PRO A 97 -3.11 8.93 10.29
N VAL A 98 -4.23 9.65 10.19
CA VAL A 98 -5.53 9.07 10.53
C VAL A 98 -5.88 7.94 9.58
N GLU A 99 -5.65 8.14 8.28
CA GLU A 99 -5.94 7.10 7.30
C GLU A 99 -5.07 5.87 7.51
N ARG A 100 -3.79 6.06 7.81
CA ARG A 100 -2.89 4.94 8.09
C ARG A 100 -3.42 4.08 9.23
N SER A 101 -3.88 4.74 10.26
CA SER A 101 -4.40 4.06 11.44
C SER A 101 -5.74 3.40 11.14
N THR A 102 -6.62 4.10 10.42
CA THR A 102 -7.94 3.60 10.07
C THR A 102 -7.84 2.34 9.24
N TYR A 103 -6.92 2.31 8.28
CA TYR A 103 -6.71 1.14 7.44
C TYR A 103 -5.82 0.09 8.11
N ARG A 104 -5.32 0.38 9.30
CA ARG A 104 -4.42 -0.51 10.03
C ARG A 104 -3.14 -0.80 9.25
N LEU A 105 -2.72 0.14 8.42
CA LEU A 105 -1.43 0.04 7.76
C LEU A 105 -0.32 0.14 8.80
N THR A 106 -0.50 0.99 9.79
CA THR A 106 0.39 1.05 10.94
C THR A 106 -0.29 0.37 12.13
N THR A 107 0.49 -0.34 12.92
CA THR A 107 -0.02 -1.06 14.08
C THR A 107 -0.03 -0.18 15.32
N VAL A 108 0.84 0.83 15.32
CA VAL A 108 0.90 1.82 16.39
C VAL A 108 1.04 3.16 15.68
N ASP A 109 0.40 4.18 16.20
CA ASP A 109 0.61 5.51 15.67
C ASP A 109 2.09 5.79 15.75
N GLY A 110 2.65 6.13 14.61
CA GLY A 110 4.07 6.39 14.55
C GLY A 110 4.43 7.69 15.21
N ASP A 111 3.45 8.37 15.68
CA ASP A 111 3.69 9.59 16.38
C ASP A 111 4.24 9.22 17.75
N PRO A 112 5.43 9.55 18.01
CA PRO A 112 6.05 9.17 19.28
C PRO A 112 5.39 9.88 20.44
N GLU A 113 4.39 10.66 20.13
CA GLU A 113 3.81 11.44 21.20
C GLU A 113 4.71 11.59 22.33
#